data_59ad279f72ebd5cae3ad015227c41a09
#
_entry.id   59ad279f72ebd5cae3ad015227c41a09
#
_cell.length_a   1.000
_cell.length_b   1.000
_cell.length_c   1.000
_cell.angle_alpha   90.00
_cell.angle_beta   90.00
_cell.angle_gamma   90.00
#
_symmetry.space_group_name_H-M   'P 1'
#
loop_
_entity.id
_entity.type
_entity.pdbx_description
1 polymer ?
#
loop_
_entity_poly.entity_id
_entity_poly.type
_entity_poly.pdbx_seq_one_letter_code
_entity_poly.pdbx_strand_id
1 'polypeptide(L)'
;MSFGTDTSVAIYAGGKSSRFGSPKIKAKINDNEFGLLIIETLKRTGFMNICLIGGDSDDDRRWGVDFHEDIYPESGPLGELLTALQTCQTELLMTLPCDVPFIDEDTCRKLSNLALGVEVLVARTDTPQWLSSTWRRSTYDAIENEFRSGERAIHRIVEKLKFEFVEVSGEILLNVNEPNQLKQQPKTN
;
A
#
# COMPACT_ATOMS: atom_id res chain seq x y z
N MET A 1 0.72 19.56 -14.77
CA MET A 1 -0.06 18.32 -14.56
C MET A 1 -0.24 18.18 -13.06
N SER A 2 -1.47 18.03 -12.59
CA SER A 2 -1.74 17.86 -11.14
C SER A 2 -1.33 16.43 -10.76
N PHE A 3 -0.24 16.29 -10.03
CA PHE A 3 0.13 15.00 -9.43
C PHE A 3 -0.96 14.61 -8.41
N GLY A 4 -1.41 13.36 -8.42
CA GLY A 4 -2.25 12.81 -7.36
C GLY A 4 -3.76 12.77 -7.59
N THR A 5 -4.32 13.46 -8.59
CA THR A 5 -5.78 13.45 -8.82
C THR A 5 -6.28 12.19 -9.54
N ASP A 6 -5.42 11.50 -10.29
CA ASP A 6 -5.79 10.36 -11.12
C ASP A 6 -5.36 9.01 -10.51
N THR A 7 -4.89 9.02 -9.27
CA THR A 7 -4.43 7.82 -8.55
C THR A 7 -5.09 7.75 -7.18
N SER A 8 -5.79 6.67 -6.89
CA SER A 8 -6.22 6.31 -5.55
C SER A 8 -5.09 5.61 -4.80
N VAL A 9 -5.06 5.73 -3.48
CA VAL A 9 -4.09 5.02 -2.64
C VAL A 9 -4.84 4.16 -1.64
N ALA A 10 -4.54 2.86 -1.61
CA ALA A 10 -5.06 1.92 -0.63
C ALA A 10 -3.96 1.51 0.34
N ILE A 11 -4.19 1.69 1.64
CA ILE A 11 -3.33 1.22 2.71
C ILE A 11 -3.93 -0.08 3.26
N TYR A 12 -3.17 -1.16 3.22
CA TYR A 12 -3.57 -2.45 3.76
C TYR A 12 -3.50 -2.40 5.29
N ALA A 13 -4.66 -2.26 5.93
CA ALA A 13 -4.80 -2.14 7.39
C ALA A 13 -5.21 -3.45 8.07
N GLY A 14 -5.58 -4.46 7.28
CA GLY A 14 -5.93 -5.80 7.74
C GLY A 14 -4.74 -6.60 8.25
N GLY A 15 -5.03 -7.79 8.77
CA GLY A 15 -4.04 -8.74 9.26
C GLY A 15 -3.96 -8.84 10.78
N LYS A 16 -3.74 -10.08 11.26
CA LYS A 16 -3.63 -10.39 12.70
C LYS A 16 -2.23 -10.00 13.20
N SER A 17 -2.09 -8.77 13.70
CA SER A 17 -0.84 -8.26 14.31
C SER A 17 -0.60 -8.86 15.70
N SER A 18 -0.39 -10.18 15.78
CA SER A 18 -0.23 -10.90 17.06
C SER A 18 0.98 -10.46 17.90
N ARG A 19 1.97 -9.82 17.28
CA ARG A 19 3.24 -9.42 17.95
C ARG A 19 3.21 -8.03 18.59
N PHE A 20 2.35 -7.13 18.12
CA PHE A 20 2.24 -5.76 18.67
C PHE A 20 1.14 -5.61 19.73
N GLY A 21 0.30 -6.64 19.97
CA GLY A 21 -0.82 -6.56 20.90
C GLY A 21 -1.94 -5.57 20.48
N SER A 22 -1.75 -4.87 19.36
CA SER A 22 -2.70 -3.94 18.74
C SER A 22 -2.56 -4.01 17.21
N PRO A 23 -3.54 -3.52 16.43
CA PRO A 23 -3.39 -3.42 14.98
C PRO A 23 -2.11 -2.68 14.59
N LYS A 24 -1.36 -3.23 13.62
CA LYS A 24 -0.04 -2.71 13.22
C LYS A 24 -0.09 -1.26 12.74
N ILE A 25 -1.16 -0.87 12.11
CA ILE A 25 -1.41 0.49 11.63
C ILE A 25 -1.46 1.51 12.80
N LYS A 26 -1.80 1.06 14.03
CA LYS A 26 -1.82 1.87 15.28
C LYS A 26 -0.49 1.81 16.05
N ALA A 27 0.50 1.04 15.59
CA ALA A 27 1.82 1.04 16.20
C ALA A 27 2.44 2.44 16.10
N LYS A 28 3.31 2.82 17.05
CA LYS A 28 3.79 4.19 17.18
C LYS A 28 5.29 4.31 17.02
N ILE A 29 5.70 5.41 16.39
CA ILE A 29 7.06 5.95 16.39
C ILE A 29 7.00 7.36 16.94
N ASN A 30 7.72 7.64 18.04
CA ASN A 30 7.74 8.97 18.68
C ASN A 30 6.31 9.52 18.90
N ASP A 31 5.42 8.69 19.45
CA ASP A 31 4.00 8.97 19.70
C ASP A 31 3.09 9.11 18.46
N ASN A 32 3.62 9.08 17.24
CA ASN A 32 2.85 9.11 16.01
C ASN A 32 2.54 7.69 15.50
N GLU A 33 1.29 7.43 15.15
CA GLU A 33 0.84 6.15 14.63
C GLU A 33 1.32 5.94 13.18
N PHE A 34 1.64 4.69 12.82
CA PHE A 34 2.11 4.34 11.47
C PHE A 34 1.14 4.81 10.39
N GLY A 35 -0.15 4.51 10.57
CA GLY A 35 -1.18 4.94 9.63
C GLY A 35 -1.20 6.45 9.43
N LEU A 36 -1.09 7.22 10.50
CA LEU A 36 -1.07 8.68 10.43
C LEU A 36 0.17 9.18 9.67
N LEU A 37 1.36 8.64 9.95
CA LEU A 37 2.60 9.01 9.26
C LEU A 37 2.51 8.78 7.75
N ILE A 38 2.00 7.61 7.35
CA ILE A 38 1.80 7.26 5.93
C ILE A 38 0.79 8.23 5.28
N ILE A 39 -0.37 8.42 5.92
CA ILE A 39 -1.44 9.27 5.39
C ILE A 39 -0.98 10.73 5.25
N GLU A 40 -0.27 11.28 6.23
CA GLU A 40 0.27 12.63 6.17
C GLU A 40 1.27 12.79 5.01
N THR A 41 2.14 11.80 4.80
CA THR A 41 3.08 11.82 3.66
C THR A 41 2.32 11.79 2.33
N LEU A 42 1.31 10.94 2.19
CA LEU A 42 0.47 10.87 1.00
C LEU A 42 -0.26 12.20 0.73
N LYS A 43 -0.86 12.80 1.77
CA LYS A 43 -1.53 14.12 1.67
C LYS A 43 -0.55 15.22 1.26
N ARG A 44 0.67 15.26 1.84
CA ARG A 44 1.73 16.21 1.42
C ARG A 44 2.18 16.01 -0.01
N THR A 45 2.18 14.78 -0.51
CA THR A 45 2.50 14.46 -1.91
C THR A 45 1.40 14.92 -2.87
N GLY A 46 0.16 15.16 -2.37
CA GLY A 46 -0.98 15.64 -3.15
C GLY A 46 -2.02 14.56 -3.47
N PHE A 47 -1.94 13.37 -2.87
CA PHE A 47 -2.99 12.36 -3.03
C PHE A 47 -4.25 12.76 -2.25
N MET A 48 -5.39 12.73 -2.94
CA MET A 48 -6.69 13.11 -2.38
C MET A 48 -7.58 11.89 -2.09
N ASN A 49 -7.43 10.82 -2.87
CA ASN A 49 -8.22 9.60 -2.76
C ASN A 49 -7.42 8.54 -1.99
N ILE A 50 -7.47 8.59 -0.67
CA ILE A 50 -6.76 7.65 0.22
C ILE A 50 -7.79 6.84 0.98
N CYS A 51 -7.63 5.52 1.00
CA CYS A 51 -8.50 4.64 1.78
C CYS A 51 -7.70 3.60 2.58
N LEU A 52 -8.35 3.08 3.61
CA LEU A 52 -7.93 1.90 4.36
C LEU A 52 -8.69 0.69 3.85
N ILE A 53 -8.00 -0.43 3.65
CA ILE A 53 -8.63 -1.70 3.33
C ILE A 53 -8.48 -2.64 4.53
N GLY A 54 -9.61 -3.08 5.06
CA GLY A 54 -9.65 -3.86 6.30
C GLY A 54 -9.23 -3.06 7.54
N GLY A 55 -9.03 -3.74 8.66
CA GLY A 55 -8.70 -3.08 9.93
C GLY A 55 -9.95 -2.64 10.69
N ASP A 56 -9.87 -1.51 11.36
CA ASP A 56 -10.92 -0.97 12.24
C ASP A 56 -11.58 0.25 11.61
N SER A 57 -12.90 0.22 11.47
CA SER A 57 -13.69 1.31 10.85
C SER A 57 -13.65 2.64 11.63
N ASP A 58 -13.15 2.65 12.88
CA ASP A 58 -13.01 3.90 13.63
C ASP A 58 -11.75 4.69 13.23
N ASP A 59 -10.81 4.07 12.52
CA ASP A 59 -9.55 4.70 12.10
C ASP A 59 -9.73 5.68 10.93
N ASP A 60 -10.70 5.43 10.04
CA ASP A 60 -11.04 6.29 8.91
C ASP A 60 -11.46 7.69 9.38
N ARG A 61 -12.38 7.75 10.35
CA ARG A 61 -12.90 9.01 10.91
C ARG A 61 -11.81 9.79 11.61
N ARG A 62 -10.92 9.10 12.29
CA ARG A 62 -9.84 9.69 13.08
C ARG A 62 -8.75 10.30 12.19
N TRP A 63 -8.45 9.69 11.05
CA TRP A 63 -7.40 10.13 10.13
C TRP A 63 -7.93 10.87 8.90
N GLY A 64 -9.26 10.93 8.72
CA GLY A 64 -9.91 11.65 7.63
C GLY A 64 -9.56 11.07 6.26
N VAL A 65 -9.76 9.75 6.12
CA VAL A 65 -9.62 8.96 4.90
C VAL A 65 -10.81 8.01 4.77
N ASP A 66 -11.05 7.45 3.60
CA ASP A 66 -12.11 6.47 3.40
C ASP A 66 -11.73 5.10 4.00
N PHE A 67 -12.74 4.29 4.31
CA PHE A 67 -12.58 2.92 4.80
C PHE A 67 -13.41 1.95 3.97
N HIS A 68 -12.81 0.83 3.63
CA HIS A 68 -13.50 -0.29 2.98
C HIS A 68 -13.22 -1.59 3.75
N GLU A 69 -14.28 -2.28 4.12
CA GLU A 69 -14.18 -3.62 4.68
C GLU A 69 -13.59 -4.57 3.64
N ASP A 70 -12.68 -5.46 4.06
CA ASP A 70 -12.12 -6.47 3.15
C ASP A 70 -13.21 -7.44 2.69
N ILE A 71 -13.51 -7.43 1.39
CA ILE A 71 -14.53 -8.29 0.78
C ILE A 71 -14.09 -9.77 0.80
N TYR A 72 -12.79 -10.02 0.88
CA TYR A 72 -12.19 -11.36 0.88
C TYR A 72 -11.40 -11.62 2.18
N PRO A 73 -12.07 -11.58 3.35
CA PRO A 73 -11.39 -11.71 4.64
C PRO A 73 -10.58 -13.02 4.70
N GLU A 74 -9.46 -12.98 5.40
CA GLU A 74 -8.53 -14.10 5.57
C GLU A 74 -7.82 -14.58 4.28
N SER A 75 -8.01 -13.89 3.15
CA SER A 75 -7.34 -14.19 1.87
C SER A 75 -5.97 -13.51 1.73
N GLY A 76 -5.52 -12.82 2.78
CA GLY A 76 -4.25 -12.11 2.81
C GLY A 76 -4.21 -10.91 1.87
N PRO A 77 -3.02 -10.39 1.56
CA PRO A 77 -2.87 -9.16 0.79
C PRO A 77 -3.51 -9.17 -0.61
N LEU A 78 -3.73 -10.35 -1.18
CA LEU A 78 -4.40 -10.46 -2.48
C LEU A 78 -5.90 -10.17 -2.37
N GLY A 79 -6.54 -10.55 -1.25
CA GLY A 79 -7.94 -10.18 -0.96
C GLY A 79 -8.08 -8.66 -0.80
N GLU A 80 -7.17 -8.04 -0.04
CA GLU A 80 -7.12 -6.59 0.13
C GLU A 80 -6.90 -5.87 -1.22
N LEU A 81 -6.02 -6.39 -2.10
CA LEU A 81 -5.81 -5.85 -3.45
C LEU A 81 -7.09 -5.88 -4.29
N LEU A 82 -7.79 -7.01 -4.32
CA LEU A 82 -9.05 -7.14 -5.05
C LEU A 82 -10.10 -6.18 -4.51
N THR A 83 -10.24 -6.06 -3.20
CA THR A 83 -11.13 -5.10 -2.55
C THR A 83 -10.78 -3.67 -2.97
N ALA A 84 -9.50 -3.31 -2.93
CA ALA A 84 -9.02 -1.99 -3.31
C ALA A 84 -9.29 -1.66 -4.79
N LEU A 85 -9.01 -2.60 -5.70
CA LEU A 85 -9.28 -2.42 -7.14
C LEU A 85 -10.78 -2.31 -7.45
N GLN A 86 -11.62 -3.03 -6.73
CA GLN A 86 -13.08 -2.98 -6.90
C GLN A 86 -13.67 -1.66 -6.41
N THR A 87 -13.16 -1.10 -5.32
CA THR A 87 -13.63 0.15 -4.74
C THR A 87 -12.96 1.39 -5.35
N CYS A 88 -11.81 1.22 -6.01
CA CYS A 88 -11.05 2.28 -6.65
C CYS A 88 -11.87 2.98 -7.75
N GLN A 89 -11.92 4.30 -7.69
CA GLN A 89 -12.66 5.13 -8.67
C GLN A 89 -11.75 5.73 -9.76
N THR A 90 -10.44 5.65 -9.59
CA THR A 90 -9.45 6.19 -10.52
C THR A 90 -8.89 5.11 -11.44
N GLU A 91 -8.20 5.51 -12.53
CA GLU A 91 -7.54 4.56 -13.44
C GLU A 91 -6.37 3.83 -12.78
N LEU A 92 -5.69 4.51 -11.86
CA LEU A 92 -4.53 3.97 -11.15
C LEU A 92 -4.85 3.79 -9.66
N LEU A 93 -4.38 2.67 -9.12
CA LEU A 93 -4.41 2.35 -7.70
C LEU A 93 -2.99 2.11 -7.20
N MET A 94 -2.50 2.95 -6.30
CA MET A 94 -1.29 2.66 -5.54
C MET A 94 -1.66 1.91 -4.26
N THR A 95 -0.92 0.86 -3.95
CA THR A 95 -1.08 0.06 -2.73
C THR A 95 0.13 0.21 -1.83
N LEU A 96 -0.10 0.25 -0.52
CA LEU A 96 0.94 0.32 0.49
C LEU A 96 0.58 -0.57 1.68
N PRO A 97 1.51 -1.34 2.24
CA PRO A 97 1.29 -2.00 3.52
C PRO A 97 1.36 -0.97 4.66
N CYS A 98 0.64 -1.21 5.75
CA CYS A 98 0.61 -0.29 6.90
C CYS A 98 1.90 -0.27 7.73
N ASP A 99 2.91 -1.06 7.36
CA ASP A 99 4.15 -1.22 8.12
C ASP A 99 5.37 -0.52 7.49
N VAL A 100 5.14 0.41 6.58
CA VAL A 100 6.17 1.25 5.94
C VAL A 100 6.05 2.73 6.38
N PRO A 101 6.15 3.04 7.69
CA PRO A 101 5.89 4.38 8.22
C PRO A 101 6.92 5.43 7.78
N PHE A 102 8.05 5.02 7.19
CA PHE A 102 9.10 5.92 6.72
C PHE A 102 8.98 6.28 5.23
N ILE A 103 7.87 5.85 4.57
CA ILE A 103 7.65 6.21 3.17
C ILE A 103 7.73 7.73 2.99
N ASP A 104 8.44 8.17 1.95
CA ASP A 104 8.64 9.59 1.65
C ASP A 104 7.90 10.03 0.38
N GLU A 105 7.84 11.34 0.18
CA GLU A 105 7.13 11.94 -0.95
C GLU A 105 7.76 11.58 -2.29
N ASP A 106 9.11 11.42 -2.37
CA ASP A 106 9.80 11.05 -3.60
C ASP A 106 9.42 9.63 -4.04
N THR A 107 9.41 8.70 -3.11
CA THR A 107 8.97 7.31 -3.35
C THR A 107 7.50 7.26 -3.78
N CYS A 108 6.63 8.04 -3.14
CA CYS A 108 5.22 8.13 -3.54
C CYS A 108 5.08 8.67 -4.98
N ARG A 109 5.83 9.72 -5.35
CA ARG A 109 5.84 10.26 -6.72
C ARG A 109 6.38 9.26 -7.74
N LYS A 110 7.46 8.54 -7.41
CA LYS A 110 8.01 7.50 -8.27
C LYS A 110 7.01 6.38 -8.52
N LEU A 111 6.34 5.91 -7.48
CA LEU A 111 5.31 4.86 -7.59
C LEU A 111 4.09 5.32 -8.38
N SER A 112 3.70 6.60 -8.33
CA SER A 112 2.56 7.10 -9.10
C SER A 112 2.82 7.27 -10.60
N ASN A 113 4.07 7.11 -11.05
CA ASN A 113 4.48 7.33 -12.45
C ASN A 113 4.45 6.05 -13.27
N LEU A 114 3.29 5.40 -13.36
CA LEU A 114 3.09 4.20 -14.17
C LEU A 114 3.12 4.52 -15.67
N ALA A 115 4.08 3.96 -16.40
CA ALA A 115 4.24 4.19 -17.83
C ALA A 115 3.06 3.67 -18.67
N LEU A 116 2.84 4.27 -19.83
CA LEU A 116 1.81 3.81 -20.77
C LEU A 116 2.12 2.38 -21.24
N GLY A 117 1.10 1.51 -21.18
CA GLY A 117 1.24 0.11 -21.59
C GLY A 117 1.82 -0.82 -20.53
N VAL A 118 2.24 -0.29 -19.38
CA VAL A 118 2.59 -1.06 -18.17
C VAL A 118 1.33 -1.23 -17.32
N GLU A 119 1.10 -2.41 -16.78
CA GLU A 119 -0.08 -2.75 -15.98
C GLU A 119 0.19 -2.64 -14.48
N VAL A 120 1.44 -2.92 -14.07
CA VAL A 120 1.86 -2.86 -12.66
C VAL A 120 3.25 -2.25 -12.55
N LEU A 121 3.42 -1.30 -11.63
CA LEU A 121 4.73 -0.76 -11.24
C LEU A 121 5.00 -1.18 -9.80
N VAL A 122 6.09 -1.93 -9.57
CA VAL A 122 6.44 -2.48 -8.26
C VAL A 122 7.68 -1.76 -7.72
N ALA A 123 7.63 -1.30 -6.47
CA ALA A 123 8.82 -0.80 -5.81
C ALA A 123 9.85 -1.92 -5.64
N ARG A 124 11.14 -1.61 -5.87
CA ARG A 124 12.24 -2.52 -5.62
C ARG A 124 13.30 -1.83 -4.77
N THR A 125 13.64 -2.51 -3.70
CA THR A 125 14.85 -2.24 -2.89
C THR A 125 15.90 -3.28 -3.31
N ASP A 126 16.60 -3.92 -2.41
CA ASP A 126 17.39 -5.13 -2.71
C ASP A 126 16.49 -6.28 -3.21
N THR A 127 15.22 -6.25 -2.85
CA THR A 127 14.20 -7.22 -3.27
C THR A 127 12.90 -6.51 -3.68
N PRO A 128 12.06 -7.15 -4.53
CA PRO A 128 10.75 -6.62 -4.87
C PRO A 128 9.84 -6.43 -3.65
N GLN A 129 9.20 -5.27 -3.58
CA GLN A 129 8.25 -4.89 -2.52
C GLN A 129 6.82 -4.99 -3.06
N TRP A 130 6.32 -6.21 -3.20
CA TRP A 130 5.10 -6.54 -3.94
C TRP A 130 3.84 -5.81 -3.44
N LEU A 131 3.81 -5.43 -2.16
CA LEU A 131 2.68 -4.70 -1.56
C LEU A 131 2.79 -3.18 -1.74
N SER A 132 3.98 -2.67 -2.09
CA SER A 132 4.23 -1.28 -2.44
C SER A 132 4.28 -1.15 -3.95
N SER A 133 3.13 -1.03 -4.58
CA SER A 133 3.00 -1.09 -6.04
C SER A 133 1.83 -0.25 -6.55
N THR A 134 1.85 0.07 -7.85
CA THR A 134 0.76 0.78 -8.53
C THR A 134 0.22 -0.08 -9.65
N TRP A 135 -1.08 -0.18 -9.71
CA TRP A 135 -1.86 -1.06 -10.56
C TRP A 135 -2.77 -0.26 -11.49
N ARG A 136 -2.92 -0.71 -12.74
CA ARG A 136 -4.06 -0.25 -13.53
C ARG A 136 -5.32 -0.95 -13.03
N ARG A 137 -6.39 -0.17 -12.85
CA ARG A 137 -7.70 -0.72 -12.46
C ARG A 137 -8.18 -1.81 -13.42
N SER A 138 -7.81 -1.73 -14.70
CA SER A 138 -8.14 -2.73 -15.73
C SER A 138 -7.56 -4.13 -15.46
N THR A 139 -6.63 -4.27 -14.53
CA THR A 139 -6.08 -5.58 -14.12
C THR A 139 -7.01 -6.40 -13.23
N TYR A 140 -8.10 -5.79 -12.72
CA TYR A 140 -9.02 -6.44 -11.79
C TYR A 140 -9.47 -7.82 -12.23
N ASP A 141 -10.03 -7.93 -13.45
CA ASP A 141 -10.58 -9.20 -13.93
C ASP A 141 -9.53 -10.30 -14.06
N ALA A 142 -8.32 -9.95 -14.49
CA ALA A 142 -7.22 -10.90 -14.59
C ALA A 142 -6.79 -11.40 -13.21
N ILE A 143 -6.69 -10.50 -12.23
CA ILE A 143 -6.32 -10.83 -10.85
C ILE A 143 -7.43 -11.66 -10.18
N GLU A 144 -8.70 -11.30 -10.37
CA GLU A 144 -9.83 -12.05 -9.82
C GLU A 144 -9.89 -13.48 -10.37
N ASN A 145 -9.64 -13.68 -11.66
CA ASN A 145 -9.59 -15.01 -12.26
C ASN A 145 -8.50 -15.89 -11.64
N GLU A 146 -7.31 -15.34 -11.41
CA GLU A 146 -6.22 -16.06 -10.74
C GLU A 146 -6.58 -16.37 -9.27
N PHE A 147 -7.18 -15.43 -8.57
CA PHE A 147 -7.66 -15.64 -7.20
C PHE A 147 -8.71 -16.75 -7.13
N ARG A 148 -9.68 -16.78 -8.04
CA ARG A 148 -10.71 -17.82 -8.14
C ARG A 148 -10.12 -19.19 -8.49
N SER A 149 -9.01 -19.24 -9.22
CA SER A 149 -8.28 -20.47 -9.53
C SER A 149 -7.46 -21.01 -8.34
N GLY A 150 -7.40 -20.28 -7.22
CA GLY A 150 -6.72 -20.68 -5.99
C GLY A 150 -5.37 -20.00 -5.77
N GLU A 151 -4.90 -19.12 -6.67
CA GLU A 151 -3.66 -18.36 -6.44
C GLU A 151 -3.83 -17.37 -5.27
N ARG A 152 -2.80 -17.20 -4.45
CA ARG A 152 -2.77 -16.27 -3.30
C ARG A 152 -1.50 -15.43 -3.26
N ALA A 153 -0.52 -15.78 -4.06
CA ALA A 153 0.77 -15.10 -4.08
C ALA A 153 0.77 -13.96 -5.10
N ILE A 154 0.83 -12.72 -4.63
CA ILE A 154 0.82 -11.51 -5.49
C ILE A 154 1.93 -11.56 -6.54
N HIS A 155 3.15 -12.00 -6.17
CA HIS A 155 4.27 -12.05 -7.11
C HIS A 155 3.98 -12.93 -8.34
N ARG A 156 3.30 -14.07 -8.16
CA ARG A 156 2.94 -14.96 -9.28
C ARG A 156 1.90 -14.34 -10.21
N ILE A 157 1.05 -13.46 -9.68
CA ILE A 157 0.08 -12.72 -10.48
C ILE A 157 0.79 -11.61 -11.27
N VAL A 158 1.67 -10.85 -10.61
CA VAL A 158 2.45 -9.79 -11.25
C VAL A 158 3.26 -10.35 -12.42
N GLU A 159 3.89 -11.53 -12.26
CA GLU A 159 4.68 -12.20 -13.32
C GLU A 159 3.86 -12.54 -14.59
N LYS A 160 2.52 -12.56 -14.49
CA LYS A 160 1.61 -12.79 -15.64
C LYS A 160 1.16 -11.50 -16.31
N LEU A 161 1.46 -10.33 -15.74
CA LEU A 161 1.09 -9.01 -16.21
C LEU A 161 2.30 -8.28 -16.81
N LYS A 162 2.05 -7.19 -17.53
CA LYS A 162 3.13 -6.29 -17.97
C LYS A 162 3.55 -5.41 -16.82
N PHE A 163 4.64 -5.75 -16.18
CA PHE A 163 5.12 -5.03 -15.02
C PHE A 163 6.53 -4.44 -15.20
N GLU A 164 6.81 -3.42 -14.42
CA GLU A 164 8.13 -2.79 -14.30
C GLU A 164 8.48 -2.63 -12.82
N PHE A 165 9.78 -2.46 -12.55
CA PHE A 165 10.27 -2.07 -11.24
C PHE A 165 10.67 -0.61 -11.20
N VAL A 166 10.44 0.03 -10.06
CA VAL A 166 11.01 1.33 -9.71
C VAL A 166 11.93 1.20 -8.51
N GLU A 167 13.17 1.65 -8.66
CA GLU A 167 14.16 1.57 -7.60
C GLU A 167 13.90 2.62 -6.52
N VAL A 168 13.87 2.17 -5.27
CA VAL A 168 13.67 2.99 -4.09
C VAL A 168 14.66 2.59 -3.00
N SER A 169 14.94 3.50 -2.06
CA SER A 169 15.81 3.19 -0.92
C SER A 169 15.17 2.16 0.03
N GLY A 170 15.96 1.16 0.44
CA GLY A 170 15.52 0.15 1.40
C GLY A 170 15.16 0.72 2.78
N GLU A 171 15.76 1.84 3.16
CA GLU A 171 15.45 2.52 4.43
C GLU A 171 14.03 3.11 4.43
N ILE A 172 13.56 3.56 3.26
CA ILE A 172 12.23 4.20 3.09
C ILE A 172 11.09 3.18 3.14
N LEU A 173 11.30 1.99 2.58
CA LEU A 173 10.34 0.88 2.60
C LEU A 173 10.68 -0.18 3.65
N LEU A 174 11.39 0.22 4.71
CA LEU A 174 11.67 -0.68 5.82
C LEU A 174 10.38 -1.10 6.51
N ASN A 175 10.07 -2.39 6.44
CA ASN A 175 8.96 -2.99 7.17
C ASN A 175 9.28 -3.02 8.66
N VAL A 176 8.55 -2.24 9.45
CA VAL A 176 8.70 -2.23 10.90
C VAL A 176 7.86 -3.35 11.51
N ASN A 177 8.52 -4.47 11.84
CA ASN A 177 7.87 -5.66 12.40
C ASN A 177 8.03 -5.79 13.92
N GLU A 178 8.96 -5.03 14.52
CA GLU A 178 9.26 -5.07 15.96
C GLU A 178 9.60 -3.68 16.49
N PRO A 179 9.24 -3.36 17.75
CA PRO A 179 9.57 -2.07 18.35
C PRO A 179 11.07 -1.72 18.35
N ASN A 180 11.95 -2.73 18.33
CA ASN A 180 13.40 -2.53 18.32
C ASN A 180 13.93 -1.99 16.97
N GLN A 181 13.21 -2.22 15.86
CA GLN A 181 13.57 -1.69 14.54
C GLN A 181 13.35 -0.18 14.43
N LEU A 182 12.57 0.41 15.34
CA LEU A 182 12.34 1.85 15.46
C LEU A 182 13.59 2.67 15.78
N LYS A 183 14.66 2.02 16.29
CA LYS A 183 15.96 2.66 16.61
C LYS A 183 16.83 2.91 15.37
N GLN A 184 16.44 2.42 14.21
CA GLN A 184 17.15 2.57 12.93
C GLN A 184 16.51 3.64 12.06
N GLN A 185 16.10 4.78 12.63
CA GLN A 185 15.57 5.90 11.85
C GLN A 185 16.57 6.34 10.78
N PRO A 186 16.13 6.53 9.52
CA PRO A 186 16.96 7.21 8.53
C PRO A 186 17.34 8.58 9.09
N LYS A 187 18.63 8.90 9.07
CA LYS A 187 19.10 10.23 9.47
C LYS A 187 18.54 11.22 8.46
N THR A 188 17.53 11.97 8.87
CA THR A 188 17.07 13.14 8.14
C THR A 188 18.22 14.15 8.06
N ASN A 189 18.76 14.34 6.87
CA ASN A 189 19.67 15.46 6.57
C ASN A 189 18.85 16.73 6.38
#